data_fbad173d37e82ec1ddabfddd8b1fd186
#
_entry.id   fbad173d37e82ec1ddabfddd8b1fd186
#
_cell.length_a   1.000
_cell.length_b   1.000
_cell.length_c   1.000
_cell.angle_alpha   90.00
_cell.angle_beta   90.00
_cell.angle_gamma   90.00
#
_symmetry.space_group_name_H-M   'P 1'
#
loop_
_entity.id
_entity.type
_entity.pdbx_description
1 polymer ?
#
loop_
_entity_poly.entity_id
_entity_poly.type
_entity_poly.pdbx_seq_one_letter_code
_entity_poly.pdbx_strand_id
1 'polypeptide(L)'
;MNTSAVAQATPSAHAFTQEARDAIYHAIFSRRDVRGQFLPTPVPDEVLSRILTAAHYAPSVGFMQPWNFLVVQSPETKRRVHDAFAKAHAEAAMMFPEGKRD
;
A
#
# COMPACT_ATOMS: atom_id res chain seq x y z
N MET A 1 -20.02 -18.59 -25.73
CA MET A 1 -18.58 -18.54 -25.43
C MET A 1 -18.08 -19.97 -25.20
N ASN A 2 -17.08 -20.38 -25.95
CA ASN A 2 -16.52 -21.71 -25.78
C ASN A 2 -15.42 -21.71 -24.73
N THR A 3 -15.76 -22.13 -23.51
CA THR A 3 -14.80 -22.18 -22.41
C THR A 3 -14.00 -23.48 -22.40
N SER A 4 -14.37 -24.48 -23.21
CA SER A 4 -13.70 -25.77 -23.25
C SER A 4 -12.24 -25.67 -23.67
N ALA A 5 -11.95 -24.82 -24.67
CA ALA A 5 -10.56 -24.63 -25.13
C ALA A 5 -9.68 -24.03 -24.05
N VAL A 6 -10.22 -23.10 -23.26
CA VAL A 6 -9.50 -22.50 -22.13
C VAL A 6 -9.31 -23.50 -21.00
N ALA A 7 -10.37 -24.28 -20.70
CA ALA A 7 -10.32 -25.28 -19.63
C ALA A 7 -9.32 -26.40 -19.94
N GLN A 8 -9.07 -26.70 -21.21
CA GLN A 8 -8.15 -27.74 -21.64
C GLN A 8 -6.70 -27.28 -21.71
N ALA A 9 -6.45 -25.96 -21.62
CA ALA A 9 -5.09 -25.43 -21.63
C ALA A 9 -4.35 -25.87 -20.35
N THR A 10 -3.12 -26.38 -20.51
CA THR A 10 -2.27 -26.72 -19.38
C THR A 10 -1.80 -25.42 -18.71
N PRO A 11 -2.08 -25.22 -17.42
CA PRO A 11 -1.58 -24.02 -16.73
C PRO A 11 -0.06 -24.00 -16.72
N SER A 12 0.51 -22.82 -16.92
CA SER A 12 1.95 -22.65 -16.75
C SER A 12 2.31 -22.77 -15.25
N ALA A 13 3.60 -23.01 -14.97
CA ALA A 13 4.08 -23.05 -13.58
C ALA A 13 3.87 -21.73 -12.83
N HIS A 14 3.66 -20.62 -13.57
CA HIS A 14 3.43 -19.29 -13.00
C HIS A 14 1.96 -18.88 -13.00
N ALA A 15 1.07 -19.74 -13.46
CA ALA A 15 -0.35 -19.44 -13.47
C ALA A 15 -0.91 -19.52 -12.04
N PHE A 16 -1.74 -18.55 -11.68
CA PHE A 16 -2.41 -18.55 -10.39
C PHE A 16 -3.57 -19.54 -10.39
N THR A 17 -3.84 -20.12 -9.23
CA THR A 17 -5.07 -20.89 -9.01
C THR A 17 -6.28 -19.95 -9.08
N GLN A 18 -7.48 -20.54 -9.24
CA GLN A 18 -8.71 -19.76 -9.20
C GLN A 18 -8.84 -19.00 -7.86
N GLU A 19 -8.54 -19.68 -6.76
CA GLU A 19 -8.62 -19.08 -5.42
C GLU A 19 -7.67 -17.89 -5.28
N ALA A 20 -6.45 -18.02 -5.81
CA ALA A 20 -5.47 -16.94 -5.75
C ALA A 20 -5.92 -15.74 -6.57
N ARG A 21 -6.47 -15.96 -7.75
CA ARG A 21 -7.01 -14.87 -8.59
C ARG A 21 -8.18 -14.17 -7.90
N ASP A 22 -9.09 -14.94 -7.33
CA ASP A 22 -10.25 -14.39 -6.64
C ASP A 22 -9.84 -13.53 -5.46
N ALA A 23 -8.81 -13.93 -4.71
CA ALA A 23 -8.30 -13.16 -3.59
C ALA A 23 -7.73 -11.81 -4.06
N ILE A 24 -7.00 -11.79 -5.17
CA ILE A 24 -6.44 -10.57 -5.74
C ILE A 24 -7.56 -9.62 -6.17
N TYR A 25 -8.55 -10.11 -6.90
CA TYR A 25 -9.67 -9.28 -7.33
C TYR A 25 -10.50 -8.81 -6.15
N HIS A 26 -10.69 -9.65 -5.14
CA HIS A 26 -11.38 -9.23 -3.92
C HIS A 26 -10.67 -8.06 -3.26
N ALA A 27 -9.35 -8.11 -3.15
CA ALA A 27 -8.57 -7.01 -2.59
C ALA A 27 -8.72 -5.73 -3.41
N ILE A 28 -8.67 -5.84 -4.76
CA ILE A 28 -8.82 -4.70 -5.66
C ILE A 28 -10.18 -4.05 -5.50
N PHE A 29 -11.25 -4.85 -5.48
CA PHE A 29 -12.62 -4.33 -5.49
C PHE A 29 -13.11 -3.87 -4.13
N SER A 30 -12.56 -4.39 -3.04
CA SER A 30 -13.05 -4.08 -1.70
C SER A 30 -12.22 -3.03 -0.97
N ARG A 31 -11.08 -2.62 -1.51
CA ARG A 31 -10.25 -1.61 -0.85
C ARG A 31 -10.99 -0.29 -0.71
N ARG A 32 -10.70 0.42 0.36
CA ARG A 32 -11.22 1.75 0.62
C ARG A 32 -10.06 2.69 0.95
N ASP A 33 -10.26 3.96 0.70
CA ASP A 33 -9.34 5.01 1.08
C ASP A 33 -9.60 5.36 2.56
N VAL A 34 -8.82 4.77 3.46
CA VAL A 34 -9.01 4.94 4.90
C VAL A 34 -8.11 6.06 5.39
N ARG A 35 -8.67 7.07 6.03
CA ARG A 35 -7.94 8.25 6.48
C ARG A 35 -7.95 8.49 7.98
N GLY A 36 -8.92 7.99 8.71
CA GLY A 36 -9.04 8.31 10.11
C GLY A 36 -9.70 7.25 10.97
N GLN A 37 -9.86 6.05 10.48
CA GLN A 37 -10.57 4.98 11.18
C GLN A 37 -9.60 3.86 11.57
N PHE A 38 -8.40 4.24 11.99
CA PHE A 38 -7.39 3.29 12.37
C PHE A 38 -7.59 2.83 13.81
N LEU A 39 -7.35 1.53 14.04
CA LEU A 39 -7.39 0.97 15.37
C LEU A 39 -6.08 1.26 16.11
N PRO A 40 -6.11 1.38 17.44
CA PRO A 40 -4.90 1.58 18.23
C PRO A 40 -4.09 0.30 18.42
N THR A 41 -4.58 -0.83 17.93
CA THR A 41 -3.93 -2.12 18.08
C THR A 41 -2.55 -2.11 17.39
N PRO A 42 -1.47 -2.49 18.10
CA PRO A 42 -0.15 -2.56 17.46
C PRO A 42 -0.11 -3.56 16.32
N VAL A 43 0.66 -3.22 15.30
CA VAL A 43 0.91 -4.15 14.18
C VAL A 43 1.99 -5.14 14.62
N PRO A 44 1.71 -6.46 14.61
CA PRO A 44 2.74 -7.44 14.96
C PRO A 44 3.95 -7.38 14.04
N ASP A 45 5.13 -7.66 14.58
CA ASP A 45 6.37 -7.60 13.81
C ASP A 45 6.34 -8.50 12.57
N GLU A 46 5.73 -9.68 12.68
CA GLU A 46 5.61 -10.60 11.56
C GLU A 46 4.76 -10.02 10.43
N VAL A 47 3.68 -9.33 10.76
CA VAL A 47 2.83 -8.67 9.77
C VAL A 47 3.58 -7.50 9.12
N LEU A 48 4.26 -6.69 9.92
CA LEU A 48 5.07 -5.59 9.41
C LEU A 48 6.15 -6.09 8.46
N SER A 49 6.82 -7.18 8.81
CA SER A 49 7.85 -7.79 7.96
C SER A 49 7.27 -8.22 6.60
N ARG A 50 6.09 -8.81 6.59
CA ARG A 50 5.43 -9.21 5.34
C ARG A 50 5.05 -8.01 4.48
N ILE A 51 4.58 -6.93 5.10
CA ILE A 51 4.23 -5.70 4.39
C ILE A 51 5.47 -5.09 3.73
N LEU A 52 6.57 -4.98 4.48
CA LEU A 52 7.82 -4.44 3.96
C LEU A 52 8.41 -5.31 2.86
N THR A 53 8.30 -6.63 3.00
CA THR A 53 8.73 -7.55 1.94
C THR A 53 7.94 -7.32 0.67
N ALA A 54 6.62 -7.19 0.76
CA ALA A 54 5.78 -6.90 -0.40
C ALA A 54 6.17 -5.58 -1.07
N ALA A 55 6.43 -4.55 -0.29
CA ALA A 55 6.85 -3.26 -0.81
C ALA A 55 8.21 -3.34 -1.52
N HIS A 56 9.11 -4.18 -1.02
CA HIS A 56 10.44 -4.35 -1.61
C HIS A 56 10.38 -4.98 -3.02
N TYR A 57 9.32 -5.70 -3.33
CA TYR A 57 9.14 -6.31 -4.64
C TYR A 57 8.52 -5.37 -5.68
N ALA A 58 8.36 -4.09 -5.35
CA ALA A 58 7.91 -3.11 -6.33
C ALA A 58 8.92 -2.98 -7.48
N PRO A 59 8.47 -2.69 -8.71
CA PRO A 59 9.39 -2.48 -9.83
C PRO A 59 10.32 -1.29 -9.61
N SER A 60 11.51 -1.38 -10.16
CA SER A 60 12.48 -0.29 -10.13
C SER A 60 13.31 -0.26 -11.41
N VAL A 61 13.87 0.90 -11.73
CA VAL A 61 14.71 1.07 -12.91
C VAL A 61 15.98 0.22 -12.76
N GLY A 62 16.22 -0.65 -13.73
CA GLY A 62 17.39 -1.52 -13.74
C GLY A 62 17.45 -2.49 -12.54
N PHE A 63 16.32 -2.74 -11.92
CA PHE A 63 16.23 -3.55 -10.70
C PHE A 63 17.15 -3.06 -9.59
N MET A 64 17.35 -1.76 -9.51
CA MET A 64 18.25 -1.15 -8.52
C MET A 64 17.69 -1.17 -7.11
N GLN A 65 16.37 -1.18 -6.96
CA GLN A 65 15.68 -1.14 -5.68
C GLN A 65 16.23 -0.03 -4.77
N PRO A 66 16.23 1.25 -5.23
CA PRO A 66 16.96 2.33 -4.58
C PRO A 66 16.20 2.95 -3.42
N TRP A 67 15.57 2.15 -2.58
CA TRP A 67 14.78 2.62 -1.45
C TRP A 67 15.25 2.03 -0.15
N ASN A 68 15.02 2.77 0.90
CA ASN A 68 15.14 2.32 2.27
C ASN A 68 13.80 2.52 2.96
N PHE A 69 13.51 1.68 3.94
CA PHE A 69 12.28 1.80 4.73
C PHE A 69 12.63 2.28 6.14
N LEU A 70 12.00 3.38 6.54
CA LEU A 70 12.10 3.88 7.90
C LEU A 70 10.80 3.55 8.62
N VAL A 71 10.90 2.69 9.64
CA VAL A 71 9.74 2.28 10.41
C VAL A 71 9.69 3.12 11.68
N VAL A 72 8.64 3.93 11.79
CA VAL A 72 8.45 4.83 12.93
C VAL A 72 7.38 4.23 13.83
N GLN A 73 7.78 3.77 15.01
CA GLN A 73 6.87 3.14 15.97
C GLN A 73 6.74 3.93 17.27
N SER A 74 7.73 4.71 17.63
CA SER A 74 7.71 5.52 18.85
C SER A 74 6.62 6.59 18.77
N PRO A 75 5.73 6.69 19.78
CA PRO A 75 4.71 7.75 19.80
C PRO A 75 5.29 9.15 19.75
N GLU A 76 6.43 9.37 20.37
CA GLU A 76 7.12 10.66 20.33
C GLU A 76 7.59 11.01 18.94
N THR A 77 8.23 10.07 18.24
CA THR A 77 8.68 10.27 16.86
C THR A 77 7.51 10.49 15.92
N LYS A 78 6.42 9.73 16.09
CA LYS A 78 5.19 9.92 15.31
C LYS A 78 4.64 11.33 15.49
N ARG A 79 4.63 11.84 16.71
CA ARG A 79 4.16 13.20 17.00
C ARG A 79 5.02 14.24 16.30
N ARG A 80 6.34 14.07 16.36
CA ARG A 80 7.26 14.99 15.68
C ARG A 80 7.07 15.02 14.18
N VAL A 81 6.86 13.86 13.56
CA VAL A 81 6.56 13.75 12.12
C VAL A 81 5.22 14.44 11.82
N HIS A 82 4.22 14.18 12.64
CA HIS A 82 2.91 14.82 12.48
C HIS A 82 3.00 16.34 12.59
N ASP A 83 3.75 16.85 13.57
CA ASP A 83 3.91 18.28 13.76
C ASP A 83 4.61 18.95 12.56
N ALA A 84 5.63 18.29 12.02
CA ALA A 84 6.31 18.77 10.82
C ALA A 84 5.36 18.78 9.62
N PHE A 85 4.54 17.76 9.47
CA PHE A 85 3.54 17.69 8.42
C PHE A 85 2.49 18.81 8.57
N ALA A 86 1.98 18.99 9.78
CA ALA A 86 0.95 19.99 10.06
C ALA A 86 1.46 21.40 9.74
N LYS A 87 2.70 21.69 10.09
CA LYS A 87 3.33 22.97 9.78
C LYS A 87 3.47 23.17 8.26
N ALA A 88 4.01 22.19 7.57
CA ALA A 88 4.19 22.26 6.13
C ALA A 88 2.84 22.36 5.40
N HIS A 89 1.83 21.62 5.87
CA HIS A 89 0.49 21.66 5.31
C HIS A 89 -0.15 23.05 5.46
N ALA A 90 -0.01 23.66 6.63
CA ALA A 90 -0.52 25.01 6.86
C ALA A 90 0.16 26.03 5.98
N GLU A 91 1.48 25.95 5.81
CA GLU A 91 2.22 26.83 4.92
C GLU A 91 1.79 26.65 3.45
N ALA A 92 1.63 25.41 3.01
CA ALA A 92 1.18 25.13 1.65
C ALA A 92 -0.23 25.63 1.39
N ALA A 93 -1.14 25.50 2.37
CA ALA A 93 -2.52 25.98 2.24
C ALA A 93 -2.57 27.49 2.00
N MET A 94 -1.64 28.22 2.57
CA MET A 94 -1.57 29.68 2.36
C MET A 94 -1.12 30.06 0.96
N MET A 95 -0.49 29.16 0.22
CA MET A 95 0.00 29.39 -1.13
C MET A 95 -1.05 29.10 -2.20
N PHE A 96 -2.12 28.39 -1.86
CA PHE A 96 -3.15 28.07 -2.83
C PHE A 96 -4.27 29.09 -2.82
N PRO A 97 -4.91 29.35 -3.99
CA PRO A 97 -6.08 30.19 -4.04
C PRO A 97 -7.20 29.66 -3.15
N GLU A 98 -8.02 30.58 -2.63
CA GLU A 98 -9.20 30.20 -1.89
C GLU A 98 -10.09 29.29 -2.75
N GLY A 99 -10.64 28.24 -2.14
CA GLY A 99 -11.41 27.22 -2.85
C GLY A 99 -10.58 26.02 -3.30
N LYS A 100 -9.25 26.07 -3.18
CA LYS A 100 -8.34 24.95 -3.46
C LYS A 100 -7.51 24.56 -2.24
N ARG A 101 -7.92 25.03 -1.08
CA ARG A 101 -7.18 24.78 0.18
C ARG A 101 -7.60 23.50 0.90
N ASP A 102 -8.59 22.83 0.40
CA ASP A 102 -9.15 21.62 1.03
C ASP A 102 -8.42 20.34 0.62
#